data_e6493ec8217a2ed4c65400201f937bf4
#
_entry.id   e6493ec8217a2ed4c65400201f937bf4
#
_cell.length_a   1.000
_cell.length_b   1.000
_cell.length_c   1.000
_cell.angle_alpha   90.00
_cell.angle_beta   90.00
_cell.angle_gamma   90.00
#
_symmetry.space_group_name_H-M   'P 1'
#
loop_
_entity.id
_entity.type
_entity.pdbx_description
1 polymer ?
#
loop_
_entity_poly.entity_id
_entity_poly.type
_entity_poly.pdbx_seq_one_letter_code
_entity_poly.pdbx_strand_id
1 'polypeptide(L)'
;MRRIVVIALLLCLLPATNSQAATNDALTALNKLEVKGRAAKTGYTRSQFPHWSDPDRNGCDARNDTLKRDLTNITYKVGTRDCKVLAGQLLDPFSGQALFFSSEKSTVDIDHVVALSNAWQTGAAYFDKTKRSQIANDPLNLLAVDAKLNRQKGDADAATWLPPAKSYRCEYV
;
A
#
# COMPACT_ATOMS: atom_id res chain seq x y z
N MET A 1 -55.89 39.14 -9.25
CA MET A 1 -54.64 38.85 -9.97
C MET A 1 -53.88 37.76 -9.23
N ARG A 2 -53.93 36.50 -9.71
CA ARG A 2 -53.22 35.33 -9.10
C ARG A 2 -51.84 35.24 -9.76
N ARG A 3 -50.81 35.37 -8.99
CA ARG A 3 -49.40 35.17 -9.43
C ARG A 3 -49.10 33.65 -9.38
N ILE A 4 -48.83 33.07 -10.55
CA ILE A 4 -48.36 31.70 -10.68
C ILE A 4 -46.85 31.75 -10.52
N VAL A 5 -46.34 31.08 -9.46
CA VAL A 5 -44.91 30.87 -9.26
C VAL A 5 -44.54 29.56 -9.92
N VAL A 6 -43.76 29.61 -10.98
CA VAL A 6 -43.20 28.46 -11.65
C VAL A 6 -41.88 28.10 -10.96
N ILE A 7 -41.85 27.01 -10.20
CA ILE A 7 -40.62 26.46 -9.63
C ILE A 7 -39.95 25.59 -10.70
N ALA A 8 -38.84 26.09 -11.26
CA ALA A 8 -38.01 25.31 -12.16
C ALA A 8 -37.17 24.32 -11.35
N LEU A 9 -37.46 23.01 -11.48
CA LEU A 9 -36.68 21.93 -10.88
C LEU A 9 -35.39 21.74 -11.71
N LEU A 10 -34.27 22.23 -11.16
CA LEU A 10 -32.96 22.01 -11.76
C LEU A 10 -32.51 20.58 -11.44
N LEU A 11 -32.64 19.65 -12.40
CA LEU A 11 -32.10 18.30 -12.29
C LEU A 11 -30.60 18.35 -12.45
N CYS A 12 -29.83 18.27 -11.34
CA CYS A 12 -28.38 18.08 -11.39
C CYS A 12 -28.08 16.66 -11.87
N LEU A 13 -27.74 16.54 -13.16
CA LEU A 13 -27.11 15.33 -13.71
C LEU A 13 -25.68 15.25 -13.17
N LEU A 14 -25.47 14.45 -12.13
CA LEU A 14 -24.13 14.07 -11.69
C LEU A 14 -23.52 13.12 -12.73
N PRO A 15 -22.30 13.36 -13.22
CA PRO A 15 -21.65 12.42 -14.11
C PRO A 15 -21.39 11.11 -13.35
N ALA A 16 -21.95 10.01 -13.84
CA ALA A 16 -21.61 8.68 -13.37
C ALA A 16 -20.13 8.42 -13.69
N THR A 17 -19.28 8.42 -12.68
CA THR A 17 -17.87 8.14 -12.83
C THR A 17 -17.65 6.70 -13.30
N ASN A 18 -16.84 6.52 -14.34
CA ASN A 18 -16.53 5.27 -15.03
C ASN A 18 -15.81 4.23 -14.14
N SER A 19 -16.50 3.64 -13.20
CA SER A 19 -15.99 2.48 -12.44
C SER A 19 -15.80 1.23 -13.32
N GLN A 20 -16.55 1.14 -14.41
CA GLN A 20 -16.52 0.00 -15.34
C GLN A 20 -15.23 -0.08 -16.19
N ALA A 21 -14.62 1.06 -16.53
CA ALA A 21 -13.40 1.08 -17.35
C ALA A 21 -12.18 0.53 -16.57
N ALA A 22 -12.01 0.92 -15.31
CA ALA A 22 -10.90 0.46 -14.47
C ALA A 22 -10.95 -1.05 -14.18
N THR A 23 -12.14 -1.63 -14.01
CA THR A 23 -12.32 -3.08 -13.81
C THR A 23 -12.00 -3.88 -15.08
N ASN A 24 -12.32 -3.35 -16.25
CA ASN A 24 -11.99 -4.00 -17.53
C ASN A 24 -10.49 -4.02 -17.80
N ASP A 25 -9.77 -2.94 -17.45
CA ASP A 25 -8.33 -2.84 -17.63
C ASP A 25 -7.57 -3.81 -16.68
N ALA A 26 -7.98 -3.90 -15.42
CA ALA A 26 -7.41 -4.83 -14.45
C ALA A 26 -7.63 -6.29 -14.87
N LEU A 27 -8.85 -6.66 -15.29
CA LEU A 27 -9.17 -8.00 -15.78
C LEU A 27 -8.39 -8.33 -17.06
N THR A 28 -8.25 -7.37 -17.96
CA THR A 28 -7.47 -7.52 -19.19
C THR A 28 -5.98 -7.74 -18.87
N ALA A 29 -5.43 -7.00 -17.90
CA ALA A 29 -4.06 -7.19 -17.45
C ALA A 29 -3.87 -8.56 -16.78
N LEU A 30 -4.81 -8.97 -15.92
CA LEU A 30 -4.79 -10.27 -15.26
C LEU A 30 -4.80 -11.42 -16.27
N ASN A 31 -5.65 -11.37 -17.30
CA ASN A 31 -5.77 -12.41 -18.31
C ASN A 31 -4.53 -12.54 -19.20
N LYS A 32 -3.64 -11.56 -19.21
CA LYS A 32 -2.34 -11.62 -19.92
C LYS A 32 -1.24 -12.27 -19.10
N LEU A 33 -1.45 -12.48 -17.80
CA LEU A 33 -0.44 -13.10 -16.95
C LEU A 33 -0.37 -14.59 -17.23
N GLU A 34 0.86 -15.10 -17.27
CA GLU A 34 1.09 -16.54 -17.37
C GLU A 34 0.67 -17.24 -16.08
N VAL A 35 -0.20 -18.24 -16.18
CA VAL A 35 -0.61 -19.07 -15.04
C VAL A 35 0.41 -20.16 -14.84
N LYS A 36 1.16 -20.08 -13.74
CA LYS A 36 2.15 -21.08 -13.35
C LYS A 36 2.29 -21.19 -11.84
N GLY A 37 2.78 -22.35 -11.38
CA GLY A 37 3.05 -22.58 -9.96
C GLY A 37 4.14 -21.66 -9.41
N ARG A 38 4.16 -21.45 -8.10
CA ARG A 38 5.25 -20.75 -7.41
C ARG A 38 6.58 -21.47 -7.60
N ALA A 39 7.62 -20.71 -7.89
CA ALA A 39 9.00 -21.20 -7.85
C ALA A 39 9.47 -21.47 -6.40
N ALA A 40 10.51 -22.26 -6.26
CA ALA A 40 11.12 -22.51 -4.95
C ALA A 40 11.64 -21.20 -4.33
N LYS A 41 11.56 -21.11 -2.99
CA LYS A 41 12.14 -19.99 -2.22
C LYS A 41 13.67 -20.08 -2.10
N THR A 42 14.27 -21.15 -2.63
CA THR A 42 15.72 -21.39 -2.61
C THR A 42 16.50 -20.17 -3.10
N GLY A 43 17.52 -19.78 -2.38
CA GLY A 43 18.36 -18.61 -2.71
C GLY A 43 17.76 -17.26 -2.32
N TYR A 44 16.53 -17.17 -1.84
CA TYR A 44 15.96 -15.92 -1.35
C TYR A 44 16.68 -15.44 -0.09
N THR A 45 17.07 -14.18 -0.10
CA THR A 45 17.39 -13.41 1.10
C THR A 45 16.78 -12.02 0.98
N ARG A 46 16.33 -11.42 2.09
CA ARG A 46 15.74 -10.09 2.08
C ARG A 46 16.71 -9.02 1.54
N SER A 47 18.00 -9.17 1.75
CA SER A 47 19.05 -8.25 1.28
C SER A 47 19.17 -8.18 -0.25
N GLN A 48 18.62 -9.13 -0.98
CA GLN A 48 18.57 -9.08 -2.44
C GLN A 48 17.55 -8.06 -2.97
N PHE A 49 16.70 -7.56 -2.10
CA PHE A 49 15.77 -6.48 -2.37
C PHE A 49 16.21 -5.23 -1.58
N PRO A 50 17.07 -4.37 -2.15
CA PRO A 50 17.46 -3.13 -1.48
C PRO A 50 16.21 -2.27 -1.21
N HIS A 51 15.84 -2.14 0.05
CA HIS A 51 14.69 -1.39 0.51
C HIS A 51 15.13 -0.20 1.35
N TRP A 52 14.21 0.74 1.57
CA TRP A 52 14.43 2.01 2.27
C TRP A 52 15.43 2.91 1.53
N SER A 53 15.45 2.86 0.21
CA SER A 53 16.10 3.86 -0.63
C SER A 53 15.21 5.10 -0.80
N ASP A 54 15.76 6.13 -1.46
CA ASP A 54 15.07 7.35 -1.84
C ASP A 54 14.91 7.35 -3.37
N PRO A 55 13.86 6.71 -3.94
CA PRO A 55 13.74 6.53 -5.38
C PRO A 55 13.32 7.80 -6.11
N ASP A 56 12.57 8.69 -5.47
CA ASP A 56 12.10 9.96 -6.03
C ASP A 56 13.03 11.14 -5.73
N ARG A 57 14.11 10.90 -4.95
CA ARG A 57 15.14 11.87 -4.57
C ARG A 57 14.60 13.10 -3.84
N ASN A 58 13.57 12.91 -3.03
CA ASN A 58 12.99 13.97 -2.20
C ASN A 58 13.80 14.20 -0.91
N GLY A 59 14.79 13.35 -0.61
CA GLY A 59 15.66 13.40 0.56
C GLY A 59 15.16 12.54 1.72
N CYS A 60 14.03 11.87 1.56
CA CYS A 60 13.49 10.92 2.52
C CYS A 60 13.62 9.48 1.99
N ASP A 61 13.73 8.51 2.85
CA ASP A 61 13.67 7.11 2.43
C ASP A 61 12.23 6.64 2.27
N ALA A 62 12.01 5.60 1.46
CA ALA A 62 10.68 5.07 1.14
C ALA A 62 9.86 4.66 2.39
N ARG A 63 10.53 4.25 3.49
CA ARG A 63 9.87 3.97 4.77
C ARG A 63 9.27 5.23 5.37
N ASN A 64 10.06 6.31 5.45
CA ASN A 64 9.59 7.57 6.01
C ASN A 64 8.54 8.24 5.11
N ASP A 65 8.64 8.11 3.78
CA ASP A 65 7.59 8.59 2.87
C ASP A 65 6.28 7.83 3.07
N THR A 66 6.33 6.51 3.24
CA THR A 66 5.14 5.72 3.58
C THR A 66 4.54 6.18 4.92
N LEU A 67 5.36 6.37 5.96
CA LEU A 67 4.88 6.88 7.25
C LEU A 67 4.26 8.28 7.12
N LYS A 68 4.84 9.18 6.31
CA LYS A 68 4.29 10.52 6.05
C LYS A 68 2.95 10.46 5.34
N ARG A 69 2.78 9.52 4.40
CA ARG A 69 1.53 9.34 3.66
C ARG A 69 0.41 8.79 4.53
N ASP A 70 0.73 7.81 5.38
CA ASP A 70 -0.27 6.97 6.06
C ASP A 70 -0.62 7.45 7.47
N LEU A 71 0.26 8.23 8.11
CA LEU A 71 0.03 8.75 9.47
C LEU A 71 -0.59 10.13 9.47
N THR A 72 -1.29 10.43 10.56
CA THR A 72 -1.77 11.77 10.93
C THR A 72 -1.07 12.25 12.21
N ASN A 73 -1.16 13.56 12.52
CA ASN A 73 -0.56 14.17 13.72
C ASN A 73 0.92 13.80 13.89
N ILE A 74 1.68 13.98 12.80
CA ILE A 74 3.07 13.51 12.70
C ILE A 74 4.01 14.44 13.48
N THR A 75 4.94 13.82 14.20
CA THR A 75 6.10 14.50 14.79
C THR A 75 7.35 14.08 14.03
N TYR A 76 8.15 15.05 13.62
CA TYR A 76 9.40 14.84 12.89
C TYR A 76 10.62 15.11 13.73
N LYS A 77 11.73 14.47 13.39
CA LYS A 77 13.03 14.78 13.97
C LYS A 77 13.53 16.15 13.47
N VAL A 78 13.84 17.05 14.38
CA VAL A 78 14.38 18.36 14.05
C VAL A 78 15.68 18.23 13.23
N GLY A 79 15.85 19.08 12.22
CA GLY A 79 17.04 19.10 11.36
C GLY A 79 17.04 18.09 10.23
N THR A 80 15.94 17.33 10.04
CA THR A 80 15.83 16.33 8.95
C THR A 80 14.95 16.78 7.79
N ARG A 81 14.56 18.06 7.74
CA ARG A 81 13.63 18.60 6.72
C ARG A 81 12.33 17.78 6.62
N ASP A 82 11.78 17.42 7.78
CA ASP A 82 10.56 16.61 7.93
C ASP A 82 10.62 15.24 7.22
N CYS A 83 11.83 14.70 7.03
CA CYS A 83 12.00 13.36 6.47
C CYS A 83 11.92 12.26 7.54
N LYS A 84 12.48 12.47 8.73
CA LYS A 84 12.48 11.41 9.75
C LYS A 84 11.26 11.52 10.66
N VAL A 85 10.32 10.61 10.50
CA VAL A 85 9.13 10.50 11.35
C VAL A 85 9.49 9.89 12.70
N LEU A 86 9.13 10.57 13.80
CA LEU A 86 9.32 10.09 15.16
C LEU A 86 8.06 9.49 15.77
N ALA A 87 6.91 10.10 15.52
CA ALA A 87 5.62 9.65 16.05
C ALA A 87 4.47 10.07 15.13
N GLY A 88 3.32 9.44 15.28
CA GLY A 88 2.09 9.77 14.56
C GLY A 88 0.96 8.81 14.90
N GLN A 89 -0.22 9.05 14.35
CA GLN A 89 -1.39 8.21 14.50
C GLN A 89 -1.71 7.52 13.17
N LEU A 90 -1.97 6.22 13.22
CA LEU A 90 -2.38 5.38 12.09
C LEU A 90 -3.82 4.91 12.32
N LEU A 91 -4.69 5.11 11.35
CA LEU A 91 -5.88 4.27 11.21
C LEU A 91 -5.46 3.04 10.42
N ASP A 92 -5.18 1.94 11.15
CA ASP A 92 -4.61 0.74 10.54
C ASP A 92 -5.59 0.07 9.57
N PRO A 93 -5.23 -0.06 8.28
CA PRO A 93 -6.11 -0.67 7.29
C PRO A 93 -6.36 -2.16 7.53
N PHE A 94 -5.42 -2.88 8.18
CA PHE A 94 -5.56 -4.32 8.40
C PHE A 94 -6.54 -4.66 9.53
N SER A 95 -6.56 -3.88 10.60
CA SER A 95 -7.45 -4.11 11.74
C SER A 95 -8.65 -3.16 11.78
N GLY A 96 -8.58 -2.01 11.13
CA GLY A 96 -9.55 -0.92 11.27
C GLY A 96 -9.40 -0.15 12.59
N GLN A 97 -8.33 -0.37 13.37
CA GLN A 97 -8.11 0.26 14.67
C GLN A 97 -7.17 1.46 14.56
N ALA A 98 -7.33 2.42 15.46
CA ALA A 98 -6.38 3.51 15.62
C ALA A 98 -5.16 3.02 16.42
N LEU A 99 -3.97 3.19 15.85
CA LEU A 99 -2.69 2.83 16.45
C LEU A 99 -1.81 4.07 16.61
N PHE A 100 -0.90 4.02 17.57
CA PHE A 100 0.13 5.04 17.75
C PHE A 100 1.48 4.51 17.27
N PHE A 101 2.07 5.20 16.29
CA PHE A 101 3.44 4.95 15.86
C PHE A 101 4.44 5.74 16.73
N SER A 102 5.50 5.09 17.18
CA SER A 102 6.69 5.71 17.75
C SER A 102 7.93 5.06 17.17
N SER A 103 8.91 5.85 16.79
CA SER A 103 10.20 5.34 16.27
C SER A 103 11.03 4.56 17.30
N GLU A 104 10.76 4.74 18.59
CA GLU A 104 11.45 4.03 19.67
C GLU A 104 10.83 2.66 19.97
N LYS A 105 9.50 2.60 19.98
CA LYS A 105 8.77 1.36 20.26
C LYS A 105 7.51 1.31 19.40
N SER A 106 7.65 0.76 18.21
CA SER A 106 6.55 0.75 17.24
C SER A 106 5.72 -0.52 17.30
N THR A 107 4.39 -0.32 17.30
CA THR A 107 3.40 -1.35 16.99
C THR A 107 2.99 -1.34 15.52
N VAL A 108 3.61 -0.46 14.71
CA VAL A 108 3.37 -0.27 13.29
C VAL A 108 4.62 -0.68 12.51
N ASP A 109 4.45 -1.54 11.51
CA ASP A 109 5.44 -1.89 10.51
C ASP A 109 5.10 -1.24 9.16
N ILE A 110 6.08 -1.18 8.25
CA ILE A 110 5.81 -0.98 6.83
C ILE A 110 5.79 -2.34 6.16
N ASP A 111 4.62 -2.73 5.70
CA ASP A 111 4.41 -3.95 4.94
C ASP A 111 4.74 -3.74 3.47
N HIS A 112 5.20 -4.80 2.82
CA HIS A 112 5.14 -4.95 1.37
C HIS A 112 3.87 -5.74 1.04
N VAL A 113 2.85 -5.09 0.46
CA VAL A 113 1.55 -5.72 0.13
C VAL A 113 1.79 -7.00 -0.66
N VAL A 114 2.62 -6.94 -1.71
CA VAL A 114 3.25 -8.13 -2.30
C VAL A 114 4.55 -8.40 -1.56
N ALA A 115 4.54 -9.35 -0.63
CA ALA A 115 5.70 -9.68 0.19
C ALA A 115 6.92 -10.01 -0.69
N LEU A 116 8.12 -9.52 -0.30
CA LEU A 116 9.35 -9.68 -1.12
C LEU A 116 9.69 -11.15 -1.38
N SER A 117 9.42 -12.04 -0.42
CA SER A 117 9.58 -13.48 -0.59
C SER A 117 8.56 -14.07 -1.57
N ASN A 118 7.33 -13.55 -1.59
CA ASN A 118 6.33 -13.92 -2.58
C ASN A 118 6.72 -13.41 -3.97
N ALA A 119 7.15 -12.16 -4.07
CA ALA A 119 7.67 -11.59 -5.33
C ALA A 119 8.82 -12.45 -5.89
N TRP A 120 9.75 -12.92 -5.06
CA TRP A 120 10.83 -13.82 -5.46
C TRP A 120 10.28 -15.09 -6.13
N GLN A 121 9.35 -15.76 -5.46
CA GLN A 121 8.75 -17.02 -5.92
C GLN A 121 7.86 -16.85 -7.16
N THR A 122 7.40 -15.64 -7.43
CA THR A 122 6.52 -15.31 -8.57
C THR A 122 7.26 -14.62 -9.72
N GLY A 123 8.61 -14.59 -9.68
CA GLY A 123 9.42 -14.17 -10.84
C GLY A 123 10.56 -13.21 -10.54
N ALA A 124 10.54 -12.49 -9.40
CA ALA A 124 11.59 -11.52 -9.10
C ALA A 124 12.96 -12.17 -8.81
N ALA A 125 13.03 -13.49 -8.65
CA ALA A 125 14.29 -14.24 -8.63
C ALA A 125 15.14 -14.00 -9.89
N TYR A 126 14.49 -13.79 -11.03
CA TYR A 126 15.14 -13.57 -12.34
C TYR A 126 15.39 -12.09 -12.66
N PHE A 127 14.98 -11.17 -11.79
CA PHE A 127 15.21 -9.75 -11.98
C PHE A 127 16.61 -9.35 -11.52
N ASP A 128 17.15 -8.29 -12.11
CA ASP A 128 18.36 -7.65 -11.62
C ASP A 128 18.11 -6.92 -10.27
N LYS A 129 19.18 -6.48 -9.64
CA LYS A 129 19.13 -5.80 -8.36
C LYS A 129 18.34 -4.49 -8.43
N THR A 130 18.40 -3.78 -9.54
CA THR A 130 17.70 -2.50 -9.76
C THR A 130 16.20 -2.73 -9.76
N LYS A 131 15.72 -3.69 -10.54
CA LYS A 131 14.29 -4.02 -10.61
C LYS A 131 13.76 -4.56 -9.29
N ARG A 132 14.54 -5.36 -8.54
CA ARG A 132 14.16 -5.79 -7.18
C ARG A 132 14.11 -4.61 -6.21
N SER A 133 15.02 -3.63 -6.34
CA SER A 133 14.95 -2.39 -5.54
C SER A 133 13.72 -1.57 -5.86
N GLN A 134 13.33 -1.47 -7.13
CA GLN A 134 12.08 -0.80 -7.52
C GLN A 134 10.86 -1.42 -6.83
N ILE A 135 10.72 -2.75 -6.87
CA ILE A 135 9.63 -3.46 -6.18
C ILE A 135 9.63 -3.19 -4.67
N ALA A 136 10.82 -3.16 -4.06
CA ALA A 136 10.96 -2.99 -2.61
C ALA A 136 10.71 -1.57 -2.11
N ASN A 137 10.73 -0.58 -3.00
CA ASN A 137 10.53 0.84 -2.66
C ASN A 137 9.35 1.45 -3.42
N ASP A 138 8.53 0.62 -4.09
CA ASP A 138 7.34 1.09 -4.78
C ASP A 138 6.32 1.58 -3.76
N PRO A 139 5.91 2.87 -3.79
CA PRO A 139 4.92 3.39 -2.86
C PRO A 139 3.56 2.67 -2.94
N LEU A 140 3.22 2.05 -4.08
CA LEU A 140 2.01 1.24 -4.23
C LEU A 140 2.12 -0.12 -3.52
N ASN A 141 3.36 -0.60 -3.30
CA ASN A 141 3.62 -1.85 -2.60
C ASN A 141 3.92 -1.66 -1.11
N LEU A 142 4.01 -0.42 -0.63
CA LEU A 142 4.35 -0.10 0.77
C LEU A 142 3.14 0.43 1.52
N LEU A 143 2.88 -0.09 2.72
CA LEU A 143 1.74 0.28 3.55
C LEU A 143 2.10 0.24 5.03
N ALA A 144 1.75 1.30 5.78
CA ALA A 144 1.86 1.30 7.24
C ALA A 144 0.72 0.48 7.84
N VAL A 145 1.04 -0.53 8.67
CA VAL A 145 0.07 -1.49 9.19
C VAL A 145 0.40 -1.94 10.61
N ASP A 146 -0.55 -2.60 11.29
CA ASP A 146 -0.32 -3.30 12.55
C ASP A 146 0.80 -4.33 12.41
N ALA A 147 1.84 -4.20 13.22
CA ALA A 147 3.03 -5.06 13.15
C ALA A 147 2.74 -6.53 13.50
N LYS A 148 1.71 -6.82 14.32
CA LYS A 148 1.31 -8.19 14.63
C LYS A 148 0.61 -8.84 13.44
N LEU A 149 -0.31 -8.10 12.78
CA LEU A 149 -1.01 -8.58 11.59
C LEU A 149 -0.04 -8.70 10.40
N ASN A 150 0.92 -7.80 10.26
CA ASN A 150 1.99 -7.93 9.26
C ASN A 150 2.79 -9.23 9.45
N ARG A 151 3.16 -9.55 10.69
CA ARG A 151 3.84 -10.82 10.99
C ARG A 151 2.95 -12.05 10.76
N GLN A 152 1.63 -11.96 10.99
CA GLN A 152 0.69 -13.03 10.66
C GLN A 152 0.57 -13.25 9.15
N LYS A 153 0.55 -12.17 8.37
CA LYS A 153 0.55 -12.21 6.92
C LYS A 153 1.81 -12.90 6.38
N GLY A 154 2.98 -12.53 6.91
CA GLY A 154 4.25 -13.10 6.47
C GLY A 154 4.50 -12.90 4.97
N ASP A 155 4.65 -14.00 4.22
CA ASP A 155 4.80 -14.00 2.76
C ASP A 155 3.56 -14.53 2.02
N ALA A 156 2.41 -14.54 2.71
CA ALA A 156 1.13 -14.91 2.11
C ALA A 156 0.69 -13.92 1.03
N ASP A 157 -0.06 -14.43 0.08
CA ASP A 157 -0.81 -13.66 -0.91
C ASP A 157 -2.29 -13.50 -0.48
N ALA A 158 -3.07 -12.78 -1.27
CA ALA A 158 -4.49 -12.54 -0.99
C ALA A 158 -5.36 -13.82 -1.06
N ALA A 159 -4.87 -14.91 -1.65
CA ALA A 159 -5.56 -16.20 -1.67
C ALA A 159 -5.42 -16.95 -0.33
N THR A 160 -4.36 -16.66 0.44
CA THR A 160 -4.03 -17.39 1.67
C THR A 160 -4.14 -16.55 2.92
N TRP A 161 -4.11 -15.23 2.81
CA TRP A 161 -4.32 -14.31 3.93
C TRP A 161 -5.08 -13.07 3.47
N LEU A 162 -6.05 -12.63 4.26
CA LEU A 162 -6.76 -11.36 4.07
C LEU A 162 -6.80 -10.56 5.37
N PRO A 163 -6.77 -9.21 5.29
CA PRO A 163 -6.95 -8.37 6.45
C PRO A 163 -8.21 -8.74 7.25
N PRO A 164 -8.16 -8.75 8.60
CA PRO A 164 -9.34 -8.91 9.45
C PRO A 164 -10.42 -7.85 9.17
N ALA A 165 -10.03 -6.60 8.92
CA ALA A 165 -10.93 -5.52 8.52
C ALA A 165 -11.55 -5.81 7.14
N LYS A 166 -12.79 -6.32 7.13
CA LYS A 166 -13.48 -6.71 5.89
C LYS A 166 -13.69 -5.55 4.92
N SER A 167 -13.83 -4.32 5.43
CA SER A 167 -14.02 -3.11 4.61
C SER A 167 -12.81 -2.80 3.74
N TYR A 168 -11.60 -3.22 4.14
CA TYR A 168 -10.36 -2.98 3.39
C TYR A 168 -10.04 -4.08 2.37
N ARG A 169 -10.72 -5.22 2.40
CA ARG A 169 -10.32 -6.38 1.58
C ARG A 169 -10.40 -6.14 0.07
N CYS A 170 -11.39 -5.35 -0.39
CA CYS A 170 -11.50 -5.03 -1.82
C CYS A 170 -10.37 -4.13 -2.31
N GLU A 171 -9.84 -3.26 -1.46
CA GLU A 171 -8.69 -2.41 -1.78
C GLU A 171 -7.37 -3.20 -1.71
N TYR A 172 -7.32 -4.17 -0.80
CA TYR A 172 -6.13 -5.00 -0.60
C TYR A 172 -5.85 -5.96 -1.76
N VAL A 173 -6.89 -6.47 -2.44
CA VAL A 173 -6.79 -7.43 -3.56
C VAL A 173 -6.82 -6.74 -4.91
#